data_462329f847f14bbcf03e2c746bd3611b
#
_entry.id   462329f847f14bbcf03e2c746bd3611b
#
_cell.length_a   1.000
_cell.length_b   1.000
_cell.length_c   1.000
_cell.angle_alpha   90.00
_cell.angle_beta   90.00
_cell.angle_gamma   90.00
#
_symmetry.space_group_name_H-M   'P 1'
#
loop_
_entity.id
_entity.type
_entity.pdbx_description
1 polymer ?
#
loop_
_entity_poly.entity_id
_entity_poly.type
_entity_poly.pdbx_seq_one_letter_code
_entity_poly.pdbx_strand_id
1 'polypeptide(L)'
;MPEPLTVVLVEDHDDLREEMLDYLRRPQWRVLGADSGAALNQWIARHPIDVVVLDVNLPGEDGFSIAQRLRATHPGLGIVLLTARTRPSDRSTGYRAGGDVYLTKPTNVVELEAVIANLLRRVQRPQPRPCYQLLPRQQQLRAPGGHVWALTARETHLLEALALAPQQEMNSEGLLYTLGQQMEAPLTVENLAVLISRLRGKLQHPPGAGNPITGQRGKGYRLCLPLELHAG
;
A
#
# COMPACT_ATOMS: atom_id res chain seq x y z
N MET A 1 9.66 -17.71 4.82
CA MET A 1 8.98 -17.10 6.00
C MET A 1 8.92 -15.60 5.73
N PRO A 2 7.79 -14.92 5.91
CA PRO A 2 7.77 -13.46 5.82
C PRO A 2 8.72 -12.88 6.87
N GLU A 3 9.41 -11.81 6.52
CA GLU A 3 10.29 -11.11 7.48
C GLU A 3 9.46 -10.55 8.64
N PRO A 4 9.99 -10.59 9.88
CA PRO A 4 9.30 -10.03 11.03
C PRO A 4 9.15 -8.52 10.85
N LEU A 5 7.99 -7.98 11.23
CA LEU A 5 7.73 -6.55 11.19
C LEU A 5 8.61 -5.83 12.21
N THR A 6 9.16 -4.69 11.82
CA THR A 6 10.12 -3.96 12.64
C THR A 6 9.47 -2.75 13.31
N VAL A 7 9.51 -2.75 14.63
CA VAL A 7 9.05 -1.65 15.49
C VAL A 7 10.27 -1.01 16.15
N VAL A 8 10.40 0.31 16.10
CA VAL A 8 11.44 1.06 16.85
C VAL A 8 10.76 1.87 17.94
N LEU A 9 11.22 1.69 19.18
CA LEU A 9 10.85 2.51 20.33
C LEU A 9 11.93 3.56 20.57
N VAL A 10 11.53 4.83 20.60
CA VAL A 10 12.43 5.97 20.88
C VAL A 10 12.05 6.58 22.22
N GLU A 11 12.93 6.42 23.20
CA GLU A 11 12.76 6.85 24.57
C GLU A 11 14.18 7.12 25.14
N ASP A 12 14.42 8.28 25.70
CA ASP A 12 15.73 8.69 26.23
C ASP A 12 16.04 8.09 27.62
N HIS A 13 15.00 7.73 28.38
CA HIS A 13 15.17 7.11 29.69
C HIS A 13 15.44 5.61 29.55
N ASP A 14 16.64 5.15 29.89
CA ASP A 14 17.13 3.79 29.64
C ASP A 14 16.23 2.72 30.30
N ASP A 15 15.93 2.86 31.60
CA ASP A 15 15.12 1.86 32.33
C ASP A 15 13.72 1.74 31.74
N LEU A 16 13.08 2.86 31.40
CA LEU A 16 11.75 2.88 30.80
C LEU A 16 11.77 2.27 29.39
N ARG A 17 12.82 2.59 28.62
CA ARG A 17 13.01 2.01 27.28
C ARG A 17 13.16 0.50 27.34
N GLU A 18 13.99 -0.02 28.25
CA GLU A 18 14.18 -1.47 28.42
C GLU A 18 12.90 -2.18 28.86
N GLU A 19 12.19 -1.63 29.84
CA GLU A 19 10.90 -2.18 30.30
C GLU A 19 9.88 -2.25 29.15
N MET A 20 9.74 -1.20 28.38
CA MET A 20 8.82 -1.15 27.26
C MET A 20 9.25 -2.09 26.12
N LEU A 21 10.56 -2.21 25.83
CA LEU A 21 11.08 -3.15 24.85
C LEU A 21 10.76 -4.60 25.24
N ASP A 22 10.98 -4.97 26.50
CA ASP A 22 10.69 -6.32 27.00
C ASP A 22 9.19 -6.63 26.88
N TYR A 23 8.36 -5.67 27.19
CA TYR A 23 6.92 -5.82 27.06
C TYR A 23 6.45 -5.97 25.61
N LEU A 24 7.06 -5.27 24.68
CA LEU A 24 6.69 -5.30 23.25
C LEU A 24 7.28 -6.50 22.50
N ARG A 25 8.16 -7.30 23.08
CA ARG A 25 8.73 -8.49 22.44
C ARG A 25 7.66 -9.51 22.10
N ARG A 26 7.53 -9.82 20.81
CA ARG A 26 6.63 -10.83 20.25
C ARG A 26 7.34 -11.62 19.18
N PRO A 27 7.01 -12.90 18.95
CA PRO A 27 7.66 -13.72 17.92
C PRO A 27 7.57 -13.13 16.50
N GLN A 28 6.49 -12.38 16.22
CA GLN A 28 6.23 -11.80 14.91
C GLN A 28 6.79 -10.38 14.72
N TRP A 29 7.34 -9.77 15.78
CA TRP A 29 7.88 -8.42 15.75
C TRP A 29 9.37 -8.41 16.06
N ARG A 30 10.12 -7.63 15.29
CA ARG A 30 11.47 -7.21 15.62
C ARG A 30 11.37 -5.88 16.34
N VAL A 31 11.65 -5.85 17.64
CA VAL A 31 11.57 -4.61 18.42
C VAL A 31 12.99 -4.09 18.69
N LEU A 32 13.23 -2.82 18.34
CA LEU A 32 14.52 -2.14 18.47
C LEU A 32 14.34 -0.90 19.35
N GLY A 33 15.36 -0.57 20.17
CA GLY A 33 15.40 0.62 20.98
C GLY A 33 16.30 1.70 20.36
N ALA A 34 15.92 2.95 20.57
CA ALA A 34 16.71 4.13 20.28
C ALA A 34 16.57 5.12 21.44
N ASP A 35 17.64 5.79 21.82
CA ASP A 35 17.67 6.81 22.86
C ASP A 35 17.43 8.23 22.34
N SER A 36 17.43 8.39 21.02
CA SER A 36 17.39 9.69 20.36
C SER A 36 16.95 9.58 18.90
N GLY A 37 16.61 10.73 18.29
CA GLY A 37 16.36 10.82 16.84
C GLY A 37 17.57 10.43 15.99
N ALA A 38 18.80 10.66 16.49
CA ALA A 38 20.02 10.25 15.83
C ALA A 38 20.18 8.71 15.79
N ALA A 39 19.92 8.02 16.91
CA ALA A 39 19.91 6.57 16.98
C ALA A 39 18.80 5.96 16.10
N LEU A 40 17.62 6.56 16.10
CA LEU A 40 16.53 6.16 15.19
C LEU A 40 16.96 6.24 13.72
N ASN A 41 17.64 7.30 13.30
CA ASN A 41 18.13 7.45 11.93
C ASN A 41 19.13 6.33 11.54
N GLN A 42 19.96 5.87 12.48
CA GLN A 42 20.85 4.73 12.23
C GLN A 42 20.11 3.43 11.99
N TRP A 43 18.98 3.21 12.71
CA TRP A 43 18.12 2.06 12.48
C TRP A 43 17.43 2.13 11.10
N ILE A 44 16.87 3.29 10.76
CA ILE A 44 16.21 3.52 9.46
C ILE A 44 17.18 3.29 8.28
N ALA A 45 18.45 3.67 8.44
CA ALA A 45 19.46 3.46 7.40
C ALA A 45 19.85 1.98 7.19
N ARG A 46 19.60 1.11 8.18
CA ARG A 46 20.04 -0.29 8.15
C ARG A 46 18.89 -1.30 7.96
N HIS A 47 17.69 -0.92 8.31
CA HIS A 47 16.52 -1.81 8.34
C HIS A 47 15.27 -1.11 7.80
N PRO A 48 14.39 -1.83 7.09
CA PRO A 48 13.03 -1.37 6.86
C PRO A 48 12.31 -1.28 8.21
N ILE A 49 11.72 -0.12 8.52
CA ILE A 49 10.96 0.12 9.74
C ILE A 49 9.49 0.25 9.37
N ASP A 50 8.62 -0.47 10.09
CA ASP A 50 7.18 -0.48 9.85
C ASP A 50 6.44 0.50 10.79
N VAL A 51 6.84 0.53 12.08
CA VAL A 51 6.25 1.42 13.07
C VAL A 51 7.34 2.04 13.95
N VAL A 52 7.20 3.33 14.25
CA VAL A 52 7.98 4.04 15.25
C VAL A 52 7.06 4.45 16.40
N VAL A 53 7.44 4.09 17.62
CA VAL A 53 6.85 4.58 18.88
C VAL A 53 7.82 5.64 19.42
N LEU A 54 7.35 6.86 19.58
CA LEU A 54 8.20 8.04 19.74
C LEU A 54 7.78 8.85 20.95
N ASP A 55 8.64 8.95 21.95
CA ASP A 55 8.44 9.95 23.00
C ASP A 55 8.50 11.36 22.41
N VAL A 56 7.58 12.20 22.83
CA VAL A 56 7.56 13.61 22.45
C VAL A 56 8.66 14.40 23.16
N ASN A 57 8.98 14.04 24.40
CA ASN A 57 9.91 14.81 25.24
C ASN A 57 11.33 14.27 25.16
N LEU A 58 11.88 14.18 23.97
CA LEU A 58 13.27 13.78 23.76
C LEU A 58 14.23 14.98 23.88
N PRO A 59 15.47 14.78 24.38
CA PRO A 59 16.47 15.83 24.42
C PRO A 59 16.99 16.13 22.98
N GLY A 60 17.21 17.41 22.71
CA GLY A 60 17.71 17.86 21.40
C GLY A 60 16.63 18.04 20.36
N GLU A 61 16.29 17.02 19.57
CA GLU A 61 15.19 17.05 18.61
C GLU A 61 13.92 16.47 19.26
N ASP A 62 12.85 17.28 19.39
CA ASP A 62 11.61 16.82 19.97
C ASP A 62 10.86 15.81 19.07
N GLY A 63 10.01 14.97 19.69
CA GLY A 63 9.31 13.92 18.95
C GLY A 63 8.35 14.43 17.87
N PHE A 64 7.83 15.66 17.98
CA PHE A 64 6.99 16.23 16.92
C PHE A 64 7.82 16.57 15.68
N SER A 65 9.00 17.16 15.87
CA SER A 65 9.93 17.46 14.78
C SER A 65 10.40 16.20 14.07
N ILE A 66 10.72 15.14 14.85
CA ILE A 66 11.07 13.82 14.31
C ILE A 66 9.90 13.25 13.50
N ALA A 67 8.68 13.28 14.04
CA ALA A 67 7.49 12.76 13.36
C ALA A 67 7.22 13.49 12.04
N GLN A 68 7.34 14.81 12.02
CA GLN A 68 7.15 15.62 10.82
C GLN A 68 8.17 15.27 9.73
N ARG A 69 9.43 15.14 10.10
CA ARG A 69 10.51 14.75 9.20
C ARG A 69 10.31 13.35 8.65
N LEU A 70 9.94 12.39 9.51
CA LEU A 70 9.67 11.01 9.11
C LEU A 70 8.47 10.92 8.17
N ARG A 71 7.40 11.66 8.44
CA ARG A 71 6.23 11.66 7.57
C ARG A 71 6.54 12.20 6.18
N ALA A 72 7.40 13.20 6.06
CA ALA A 72 7.81 13.77 4.78
C ALA A 72 8.69 12.79 3.97
N THR A 73 9.55 12.00 4.63
CA THR A 73 10.51 11.10 3.98
C THR A 73 10.01 9.66 3.87
N HIS A 74 9.11 9.23 4.76
CA HIS A 74 8.59 7.86 4.88
C HIS A 74 7.05 7.89 5.05
N PRO A 75 6.28 8.23 4.03
CA PRO A 75 4.83 8.44 4.14
C PRO A 75 4.05 7.20 4.59
N GLY A 76 4.57 6.00 4.35
CA GLY A 76 3.97 4.72 4.76
C GLY A 76 4.29 4.27 6.19
N LEU A 77 5.22 4.93 6.89
CA LEU A 77 5.64 4.59 8.23
C LEU A 77 4.52 4.82 9.25
N GLY A 78 4.24 3.84 10.12
CA GLY A 78 3.36 4.03 11.27
C GLY A 78 4.05 4.84 12.36
N ILE A 79 3.42 5.91 12.87
CA ILE A 79 4.00 6.78 13.91
C ILE A 79 3.05 6.87 15.09
N VAL A 80 3.49 6.38 16.25
CA VAL A 80 2.81 6.51 17.55
C VAL A 80 3.57 7.52 18.38
N LEU A 81 2.88 8.57 18.85
CA LEU A 81 3.46 9.57 19.73
C LEU A 81 3.07 9.27 21.18
N LEU A 82 4.08 9.16 22.04
CA LEU A 82 3.91 9.04 23.50
C LEU A 82 4.21 10.38 24.17
N THR A 83 3.36 10.84 25.09
CA THR A 83 3.56 12.14 25.70
C THR A 83 2.97 12.24 27.10
N ALA A 84 3.60 13.01 27.98
CA ALA A 84 3.02 13.42 29.24
C ALA A 84 2.01 14.59 29.09
N ARG A 85 1.90 15.18 27.88
CA ARG A 85 1.02 16.34 27.62
C ARG A 85 -0.41 15.86 27.36
N THR A 86 -1.37 16.37 28.12
CA THR A 86 -2.77 15.93 28.07
C THR A 86 -3.72 16.93 27.43
N ARG A 87 -3.26 18.12 27.06
CA ARG A 87 -4.13 19.19 26.51
C ARG A 87 -4.62 18.85 25.11
N PRO A 88 -5.88 19.17 24.75
CA PRO A 88 -6.41 18.96 23.41
C PRO A 88 -5.58 19.62 22.30
N SER A 89 -4.96 20.80 22.59
CA SER A 89 -4.03 21.51 21.68
C SER A 89 -2.82 20.66 21.32
N ASP A 90 -2.29 19.88 22.27
CA ASP A 90 -1.11 19.08 22.06
C ASP A 90 -1.40 17.88 21.14
N ARG A 91 -2.60 17.29 21.26
CA ARG A 91 -3.06 16.22 20.36
C ARG A 91 -3.21 16.73 18.91
N SER A 92 -3.81 17.91 18.72
CA SER A 92 -3.94 18.50 17.39
C SER A 92 -2.58 18.82 16.77
N THR A 93 -1.62 19.22 17.58
CA THR A 93 -0.22 19.43 17.14
C THR A 93 0.44 18.11 16.73
N GLY A 94 0.25 17.04 17.51
CA GLY A 94 0.78 15.70 17.19
C GLY A 94 0.26 15.15 15.86
N TYR A 95 -1.04 15.27 15.60
CA TYR A 95 -1.62 14.85 14.31
C TYR A 95 -1.13 15.72 13.14
N ARG A 96 -0.98 17.04 13.34
CA ARG A 96 -0.39 17.94 12.33
C ARG A 96 1.09 17.64 12.07
N ALA A 97 1.82 17.17 13.08
CA ALA A 97 3.19 16.72 12.95
C ALA A 97 3.33 15.37 12.23
N GLY A 98 2.22 14.72 11.84
CA GLY A 98 2.24 13.48 11.06
C GLY A 98 2.15 12.20 11.89
N GLY A 99 1.86 12.27 13.19
CA GLY A 99 1.54 11.10 14.03
C GLY A 99 0.22 10.44 13.60
N ASP A 100 0.21 9.11 13.57
CA ASP A 100 -1.01 8.33 13.30
C ASP A 100 -1.85 8.14 14.57
N VAL A 101 -1.18 7.99 15.70
CA VAL A 101 -1.82 7.81 17.03
C VAL A 101 -1.06 8.63 18.07
N TYR A 102 -1.81 9.13 19.04
CA TYR A 102 -1.32 9.92 20.15
C TYR A 102 -1.76 9.28 21.46
N LEU A 103 -0.81 8.80 22.25
CA LEU A 103 -1.05 8.18 23.57
C LEU A 103 -0.45 9.02 24.69
N THR A 104 -1.16 9.11 25.81
CA THR A 104 -0.70 9.84 26.99
C THR A 104 0.03 8.93 27.95
N LYS A 105 1.17 9.40 28.50
CA LYS A 105 1.86 8.72 29.60
C LYS A 105 1.13 8.99 30.95
N PRO A 106 1.00 8.02 31.88
CA PRO A 106 1.50 6.67 31.75
C PRO A 106 0.68 5.85 30.73
N THR A 107 1.37 5.22 29.78
CA THR A 107 0.72 4.49 28.70
C THR A 107 0.36 3.08 29.18
N ASN A 108 -0.89 2.68 28.96
CA ASN A 108 -1.26 1.28 29.13
C ASN A 108 -0.59 0.45 28.02
N VAL A 109 0.26 -0.49 28.43
CA VAL A 109 1.07 -1.30 27.50
C VAL A 109 0.20 -2.17 26.59
N VAL A 110 -0.98 -2.62 27.08
CA VAL A 110 -1.96 -3.36 26.27
C VAL A 110 -2.57 -2.46 25.20
N GLU A 111 -2.82 -1.19 25.53
CA GLU A 111 -3.29 -0.19 24.54
C GLU A 111 -2.23 0.09 23.49
N LEU A 112 -0.98 0.27 23.91
CA LEU A 112 0.14 0.48 22.99
C LEU A 112 0.33 -0.71 22.05
N GLU A 113 0.28 -1.94 22.56
CA GLU A 113 0.36 -3.16 21.76
C GLU A 113 -0.76 -3.23 20.72
N ALA A 114 -2.00 -2.96 21.14
CA ALA A 114 -3.15 -2.95 20.23
C ALA A 114 -3.04 -1.89 19.13
N VAL A 115 -2.52 -0.72 19.45
CA VAL A 115 -2.25 0.36 18.50
C VAL A 115 -1.18 -0.05 17.50
N ILE A 116 -0.04 -0.58 17.97
CA ILE A 116 1.04 -1.07 17.09
C ILE A 116 0.50 -2.17 16.16
N ALA A 117 -0.22 -3.16 16.70
CA ALA A 117 -0.80 -4.25 15.91
C ALA A 117 -1.78 -3.73 14.84
N ASN A 118 -2.55 -2.68 15.12
CA ASN A 118 -3.43 -2.05 14.16
C ASN A 118 -2.67 -1.32 13.05
N LEU A 119 -1.60 -0.59 13.40
CA LEU A 119 -0.75 0.09 12.42
C LEU A 119 -0.01 -0.91 11.54
N LEU A 120 0.57 -1.97 12.13
CA LEU A 120 1.24 -3.03 11.39
C LEU A 120 0.29 -3.75 10.42
N ARG A 121 -0.97 -4.00 10.80
CA ARG A 121 -1.98 -4.54 9.87
C ARG A 121 -2.27 -3.59 8.70
N ARG A 122 -2.18 -2.28 8.92
CA ARG A 122 -2.34 -1.27 7.86
C ARG A 122 -1.13 -1.25 6.93
N VAL A 123 0.07 -1.40 7.48
CA VAL A 123 1.32 -1.53 6.70
C VAL A 123 1.35 -2.85 5.94
N GLN A 124 0.90 -3.95 6.55
CA GLN A 124 0.76 -5.27 5.89
C GLN A 124 -0.39 -5.35 4.89
N ARG A 125 -1.40 -4.47 4.99
CA ARG A 125 -2.31 -4.33 3.85
C ARG A 125 -1.41 -3.92 2.69
N PRO A 126 -1.40 -4.68 1.59
CA PRO A 126 -0.64 -4.25 0.44
C PRO A 126 -1.02 -2.78 0.22
N GLN A 127 -0.02 -1.88 0.32
CA GLN A 127 -0.12 -0.53 -0.23
C GLN A 127 -0.92 -0.71 -1.52
N PRO A 128 -1.99 0.03 -1.81
CA PRO A 128 -2.71 -0.16 -3.05
C PRO A 128 -1.63 -0.28 -4.10
N ARG A 129 -1.40 -1.54 -4.55
CA ARG A 129 -0.32 -1.81 -5.51
C ARG A 129 -0.56 -0.80 -6.60
N PRO A 130 0.49 -0.07 -7.04
CA PRO A 130 0.28 0.92 -8.06
C PRO A 130 -0.62 0.29 -9.12
N CYS A 131 -1.91 0.62 -9.09
CA CYS A 131 -2.91 -0.02 -9.90
C CYS A 131 -3.18 0.81 -11.14
N TYR A 132 -3.46 0.13 -12.22
CA TYR A 132 -3.96 0.75 -13.43
C TYR A 132 -5.41 1.17 -13.20
N GLN A 133 -5.79 2.34 -13.66
CA GLN A 133 -7.15 2.85 -13.58
C GLN A 133 -7.80 2.77 -14.97
N LEU A 134 -8.83 1.94 -15.10
CA LEU A 134 -9.65 1.93 -16.30
C LEU A 134 -10.78 2.94 -16.13
N LEU A 135 -10.87 3.87 -17.07
CA LEU A 135 -11.92 4.88 -17.18
C LEU A 135 -12.78 4.56 -18.42
N PRO A 136 -13.82 3.73 -18.28
CA PRO A 136 -14.55 3.18 -19.41
C PRO A 136 -15.23 4.25 -20.26
N ARG A 137 -15.87 5.23 -19.64
CA ARG A 137 -16.56 6.33 -20.35
C ARG A 137 -15.59 7.20 -21.18
N GLN A 138 -14.33 7.31 -20.74
CA GLN A 138 -13.30 8.07 -21.43
C GLN A 138 -12.50 7.19 -22.40
N GLN A 139 -12.74 5.88 -22.40
CA GLN A 139 -11.96 4.88 -23.14
C GLN A 139 -10.46 5.03 -22.90
N GLN A 140 -10.07 5.15 -21.63
CA GLN A 140 -8.69 5.36 -21.21
C GLN A 140 -8.25 4.35 -20.16
N LEU A 141 -6.99 3.93 -20.25
CA LEU A 141 -6.28 3.22 -19.21
C LEU A 141 -5.15 4.11 -18.70
N ARG A 142 -5.10 4.38 -17.41
CA ARG A 142 -4.07 5.20 -16.77
C ARG A 142 -3.15 4.30 -15.95
N ALA A 143 -1.84 4.37 -16.22
CA ALA A 143 -0.83 3.69 -15.42
C ALA A 143 -0.59 4.41 -14.07
N PRO A 144 -0.07 3.71 -13.06
CA PRO A 144 0.34 4.30 -11.78
C PRO A 144 1.36 5.44 -11.94
N GLY A 145 2.22 5.35 -12.96
CA GLY A 145 3.20 6.38 -13.33
C GLY A 145 2.64 7.56 -14.13
N GLY A 146 1.31 7.67 -14.28
CA GLY A 146 0.65 8.79 -14.97
C GLY A 146 0.54 8.64 -16.50
N HIS A 147 1.16 7.61 -17.10
CA HIS A 147 0.99 7.36 -18.53
C HIS A 147 -0.46 6.97 -18.86
N VAL A 148 -1.00 7.48 -19.96
CA VAL A 148 -2.38 7.26 -20.38
C VAL A 148 -2.42 6.65 -21.77
N TRP A 149 -3.12 5.51 -21.91
CA TRP A 149 -3.43 4.92 -23.22
C TRP A 149 -4.88 5.22 -23.59
N ALA A 150 -5.09 5.73 -24.78
CA ALA A 150 -6.42 5.76 -25.38
C ALA A 150 -6.80 4.34 -25.83
N LEU A 151 -7.99 3.88 -25.47
CA LEU A 151 -8.51 2.57 -25.81
C LEU A 151 -9.60 2.70 -26.88
N THR A 152 -9.79 1.64 -27.65
CA THR A 152 -11.01 1.48 -28.42
C THR A 152 -12.14 0.94 -27.54
N ALA A 153 -13.39 1.07 -27.93
CA ALA A 153 -14.52 0.48 -27.20
C ALA A 153 -14.32 -1.02 -26.95
N ARG A 154 -13.81 -1.77 -27.94
CA ARG A 154 -13.51 -3.20 -27.84
C ARG A 154 -12.44 -3.53 -26.80
N GLU A 155 -11.36 -2.73 -26.76
CA GLU A 155 -10.29 -2.88 -25.77
C GLU A 155 -10.78 -2.55 -24.35
N THR A 156 -11.63 -1.54 -24.22
CA THR A 156 -12.25 -1.14 -22.94
C THR A 156 -13.12 -2.26 -22.40
N HIS A 157 -14.07 -2.76 -23.20
CA HIS A 157 -14.96 -3.84 -22.78
C HIS A 157 -14.23 -5.15 -22.47
N LEU A 158 -13.13 -5.46 -23.21
CA LEU A 158 -12.30 -6.61 -22.91
C LEU A 158 -11.64 -6.50 -21.54
N LEU A 159 -11.07 -5.33 -21.22
CA LEU A 159 -10.44 -5.08 -19.92
C LEU A 159 -11.49 -5.08 -18.79
N GLU A 160 -12.66 -4.50 -18.99
CA GLU A 160 -13.79 -4.54 -18.04
C GLU A 160 -14.23 -5.99 -17.76
N ALA A 161 -14.46 -6.77 -18.80
CA ALA A 161 -14.91 -8.15 -18.68
C ALA A 161 -13.91 -9.00 -17.88
N LEU A 162 -12.61 -8.85 -18.16
CA LEU A 162 -11.56 -9.57 -17.43
C LEU A 162 -11.39 -9.04 -16.00
N ALA A 163 -11.50 -7.74 -15.77
CA ALA A 163 -11.37 -7.15 -14.44
C ALA A 163 -12.49 -7.57 -13.49
N LEU A 164 -13.70 -7.72 -14.01
CA LEU A 164 -14.89 -8.14 -13.25
C LEU A 164 -15.01 -9.66 -13.09
N ALA A 165 -14.26 -10.43 -13.88
CA ALA A 165 -14.30 -11.88 -13.82
C ALA A 165 -13.66 -12.42 -12.51
N PRO A 166 -14.17 -13.55 -11.97
CA PRO A 166 -13.55 -14.23 -10.84
C PRO A 166 -12.07 -14.50 -11.10
N GLN A 167 -11.21 -14.14 -10.15
CA GLN A 167 -9.74 -14.26 -10.27
C GLN A 167 -9.14 -13.56 -11.51
N GLN A 168 -9.90 -12.63 -12.11
CA GLN A 168 -9.54 -11.92 -13.34
C GLN A 168 -9.30 -12.86 -14.52
N GLU A 169 -10.01 -13.99 -14.55
CA GLU A 169 -9.93 -15.01 -15.59
C GLU A 169 -11.28 -15.23 -16.26
N MET A 170 -11.26 -15.37 -17.58
CA MET A 170 -12.46 -15.74 -18.36
C MET A 170 -12.08 -16.61 -19.55
N ASN A 171 -12.87 -17.64 -19.81
CA ASN A 171 -12.66 -18.48 -20.99
C ASN A 171 -13.05 -17.74 -22.27
N SER A 172 -12.59 -18.26 -23.40
CA SER A 172 -12.83 -17.60 -24.71
C SER A 172 -14.31 -17.48 -25.05
N GLU A 173 -15.14 -18.47 -24.71
CA GLU A 173 -16.58 -18.45 -24.96
C GLU A 173 -17.28 -17.38 -24.11
N GLY A 174 -16.93 -17.27 -22.82
CA GLY A 174 -17.44 -16.23 -21.93
C GLY A 174 -17.07 -14.83 -22.39
N LEU A 175 -15.81 -14.63 -22.86
CA LEU A 175 -15.38 -13.35 -23.44
C LEU A 175 -16.17 -13.02 -24.72
N LEU A 176 -16.33 -13.99 -25.62
CA LEU A 176 -17.12 -13.80 -26.85
C LEU A 176 -18.58 -13.46 -26.53
N TYR A 177 -19.19 -14.14 -25.58
CA TYR A 177 -20.54 -13.86 -25.12
C TYR A 177 -20.67 -12.45 -24.53
N THR A 178 -19.79 -12.11 -23.56
CA THR A 178 -19.84 -10.82 -22.87
C THR A 178 -19.59 -9.64 -23.82
N LEU A 179 -18.60 -9.77 -24.71
CA LEU A 179 -18.30 -8.75 -25.70
C LEU A 179 -19.39 -8.67 -26.79
N GLY A 180 -19.98 -9.79 -27.17
CA GLY A 180 -21.07 -9.84 -28.15
C GLY A 180 -22.34 -9.13 -27.68
N GLN A 181 -22.63 -9.11 -26.38
CA GLN A 181 -23.79 -8.39 -25.82
C GLN A 181 -23.65 -6.86 -25.88
N GLN A 182 -22.41 -6.36 -25.98
CA GLN A 182 -22.10 -4.94 -25.93
C GLN A 182 -21.73 -4.36 -27.31
N MET A 183 -21.82 -5.18 -28.38
CA MET A 183 -21.30 -4.80 -29.70
C MET A 183 -22.28 -5.17 -30.81
N GLU A 184 -22.37 -4.32 -31.82
CA GLU A 184 -23.21 -4.51 -32.99
C GLU A 184 -22.79 -5.67 -33.94
N ALA A 185 -21.52 -6.13 -33.82
CA ALA A 185 -20.99 -7.18 -34.69
C ALA A 185 -20.46 -8.37 -33.88
N PRO A 186 -20.80 -9.62 -34.23
CA PRO A 186 -20.30 -10.80 -33.53
C PRO A 186 -18.80 -10.93 -33.62
N LEU A 187 -18.16 -11.21 -32.49
CA LEU A 187 -16.73 -11.49 -32.41
C LEU A 187 -16.49 -12.98 -32.65
N THR A 188 -15.49 -13.31 -33.48
CA THR A 188 -15.01 -14.70 -33.63
C THR A 188 -13.80 -14.95 -32.72
N VAL A 189 -13.43 -16.22 -32.52
CA VAL A 189 -12.26 -16.60 -31.72
C VAL A 189 -10.98 -15.98 -32.29
N GLU A 190 -10.85 -15.97 -33.61
CA GLU A 190 -9.71 -15.37 -34.32
C GLU A 190 -9.63 -13.86 -34.06
N ASN A 191 -10.75 -13.16 -34.13
CA ASN A 191 -10.84 -11.72 -33.88
C ASN A 191 -10.53 -11.38 -32.43
N LEU A 192 -10.93 -12.23 -31.47
CA LEU A 192 -10.59 -12.09 -30.06
C LEU A 192 -9.07 -12.23 -29.84
N ALA A 193 -8.43 -13.21 -30.47
CA ALA A 193 -6.98 -13.40 -30.37
C ALA A 193 -6.20 -12.21 -30.95
N VAL A 194 -6.65 -11.66 -32.09
CA VAL A 194 -6.08 -10.45 -32.70
C VAL A 194 -6.26 -9.23 -31.78
N LEU A 195 -7.44 -9.05 -31.18
CA LEU A 195 -7.71 -7.95 -30.25
C LEU A 195 -6.77 -8.01 -29.05
N ILE A 196 -6.62 -9.17 -28.45
CA ILE A 196 -5.73 -9.38 -27.30
C ILE A 196 -4.26 -9.15 -27.69
N SER A 197 -3.85 -9.64 -28.85
CA SER A 197 -2.47 -9.44 -29.33
C SER A 197 -2.14 -7.95 -29.52
N ARG A 198 -3.06 -7.20 -30.13
CA ARG A 198 -2.91 -5.74 -30.33
C ARG A 198 -2.88 -4.99 -29.00
N LEU A 199 -3.78 -5.34 -28.08
CA LEU A 199 -3.84 -4.72 -26.74
C LEU A 199 -2.57 -5.01 -25.94
N ARG A 200 -2.02 -6.22 -26.01
CA ARG A 200 -0.72 -6.57 -25.42
C ARG A 200 0.39 -5.67 -25.95
N GLY A 201 0.50 -5.54 -27.27
CA GLY A 201 1.51 -4.67 -27.91
C GLY A 201 1.36 -3.21 -27.48
N LYS A 202 0.13 -2.71 -27.38
CA LYS A 202 -0.18 -1.35 -26.95
C LYS A 202 0.25 -1.08 -25.50
N LEU A 203 0.02 -2.04 -24.59
CA LEU A 203 0.26 -1.91 -23.15
C LEU A 203 1.67 -2.32 -22.71
N GLN A 204 2.54 -2.79 -23.61
CA GLN A 204 3.92 -3.15 -23.33
C GLN A 204 4.86 -1.96 -23.09
N HIS A 205 4.40 -0.72 -23.25
CA HIS A 205 5.17 0.50 -22.99
C HIS A 205 4.49 1.30 -21.86
N PRO A 206 5.20 1.63 -20.78
CA PRO A 206 6.65 1.71 -20.58
C PRO A 206 7.31 0.35 -20.28
N PRO A 207 8.64 0.23 -20.57
CA PRO A 207 9.40 -1.00 -20.34
C PRO A 207 9.37 -1.40 -18.85
N GLY A 208 9.11 -2.68 -18.59
CA GLY A 208 9.03 -3.25 -17.22
C GLY A 208 7.63 -3.68 -16.79
N ALA A 209 6.56 -3.30 -17.50
CA ALA A 209 5.26 -3.92 -17.32
C ALA A 209 5.30 -5.33 -17.95
N GLY A 210 5.11 -6.37 -17.15
CA GLY A 210 4.95 -7.74 -17.64
C GLY A 210 3.79 -7.85 -18.64
N ASN A 211 3.57 -9.04 -19.22
CA ASN A 211 2.48 -9.25 -20.15
C ASN A 211 1.12 -8.95 -19.47
N PRO A 212 0.37 -7.93 -19.94
CA PRO A 212 -0.86 -7.47 -19.27
C PRO A 212 -1.98 -8.49 -19.29
N ILE A 213 -2.01 -9.39 -20.28
CA ILE A 213 -3.00 -10.45 -20.43
C ILE A 213 -2.29 -11.72 -20.83
N THR A 214 -2.41 -12.80 -20.05
CA THR A 214 -1.83 -14.11 -20.37
C THR A 214 -2.89 -15.06 -20.89
N GLY A 215 -2.52 -15.89 -21.88
CA GLY A 215 -3.35 -17.01 -22.33
C GLY A 215 -3.08 -18.24 -21.45
N GLN A 216 -4.13 -18.88 -20.98
CA GLN A 216 -4.07 -20.17 -20.30
C GLN A 216 -4.57 -21.26 -21.21
N ARG A 217 -3.72 -22.25 -21.50
CA ARG A 217 -4.03 -23.35 -22.42
C ARG A 217 -5.32 -24.08 -22.00
N GLY A 218 -6.35 -24.04 -22.82
CA GLY A 218 -7.65 -24.65 -22.57
C GLY A 218 -8.55 -23.95 -21.54
N LYS A 219 -8.11 -22.82 -20.92
CA LYS A 219 -8.86 -22.09 -19.88
C LYS A 219 -9.25 -20.66 -20.27
N GLY A 220 -8.68 -20.11 -21.34
CA GLY A 220 -8.98 -18.76 -21.78
C GLY A 220 -7.88 -17.74 -21.47
N TYR A 221 -8.25 -16.56 -20.93
CA TYR A 221 -7.36 -15.44 -20.72
C TYR A 221 -7.46 -14.91 -19.29
N ARG A 222 -6.31 -14.46 -18.75
CA ARG A 222 -6.18 -13.84 -17.43
C ARG A 222 -5.62 -12.44 -17.59
N LEU A 223 -6.23 -11.48 -16.89
CA LEU A 223 -5.67 -10.14 -16.70
C LEU A 223 -4.58 -10.19 -15.61
N CYS A 224 -3.38 -9.76 -15.94
CA CYS A 224 -2.23 -9.74 -15.02
C CYS A 224 -1.90 -8.34 -14.49
N LEU A 225 -2.63 -7.32 -14.92
CA LEU A 225 -2.50 -5.97 -14.40
C LEU A 225 -3.34 -5.82 -13.12
N PRO A 226 -2.80 -5.22 -12.05
CA PRO A 226 -3.61 -4.74 -10.94
C PRO A 226 -4.47 -3.57 -11.44
N LEU A 227 -5.74 -3.82 -11.76
CA LEU A 227 -6.65 -2.89 -12.43
C LEU A 227 -7.83 -2.56 -11.55
N GLU A 228 -8.10 -1.25 -11.39
CA GLU A 228 -9.31 -0.73 -10.75
C GLU A 228 -10.22 -0.05 -11.79
N LEU A 229 -11.53 -0.27 -11.64
CA LEU A 229 -12.54 0.38 -12.47
C LEU A 229 -12.98 1.66 -11.79
N HIS A 230 -12.88 2.78 -12.51
CA HIS A 230 -13.38 4.06 -12.07
C HIS A 230 -14.61 4.45 -12.90
N ALA A 231 -15.77 4.46 -12.24
CA ALA A 231 -16.99 5.05 -12.81
C ALA A 231 -16.76 6.57 -12.83
N GLY A 232 -16.30 7.10 -13.97
CA GLY A 232 -16.22 8.53 -14.22
C GLY A 232 -17.58 9.15 -14.52
#